data_6292fdf130d9e67e85de8c135f9de186
#
_entry.id   6292fdf130d9e67e85de8c135f9de186
#
_cell.length_a   1.000
_cell.length_b   1.000
_cell.length_c   1.000
_cell.angle_alpha   90.00
_cell.angle_beta   90.00
_cell.angle_gamma   90.00
#
_symmetry.space_group_name_H-M   'P 1'
#
loop_
_entity.id
_entity.type
_entity.pdbx_description
1 polymer ?
#
loop_
_entity_poly.entity_id
_entity_poly.type
_entity_poly.pdbx_seq_one_letter_code
_entity_poly.pdbx_strand_id
1 'polypeptide(L)'
;MYQLPTSINIGGKEFRIRNKGDYRMVLDCMLALEDVELDEVERLTSCLIIFYEDINNYEELEKLPDIEVAAKEMIRFFNLGRDDKPGLKTNYNLIDYEKDEQLICSAVNNVAGLEIRTVPYCHWWTFMGYYMAIGESTLATIVGIRYKIASHQKLEKYEIKFKNENPQYFNMDYRSISDRQLSEEFLREVWNQNK
;
A
#
# COMPACT_ATOMS: atom_id res chain seq x y z
N MET A 1 -4.73 -12.61 21.94
CA MET A 1 -5.50 -11.39 21.59
C MET A 1 -4.48 -10.26 21.51
N TYR A 2 -4.49 -9.36 20.60
CA TYR A 2 -3.52 -8.25 20.41
C TYR A 2 -2.10 -8.62 19.94
N GLN A 3 -1.91 -9.81 19.36
CA GLN A 3 -0.63 -10.13 18.70
C GLN A 3 -0.65 -9.59 17.27
N LEU A 4 0.49 -9.03 16.83
CA LEU A 4 0.69 -8.60 15.46
C LEU A 4 0.92 -9.84 14.59
N PRO A 5 0.23 -9.99 13.43
CA PRO A 5 0.40 -11.14 12.56
C PRO A 5 1.79 -11.16 11.92
N THR A 6 2.49 -12.27 12.05
CA THR A 6 3.81 -12.50 11.41
C THR A 6 3.79 -13.66 10.42
N SER A 7 2.66 -14.32 10.31
CA SER A 7 2.39 -15.42 9.37
C SER A 7 0.92 -15.46 8.98
N ILE A 8 0.63 -16.17 7.91
CA ILE A 8 -0.70 -16.32 7.32
C ILE A 8 -0.93 -17.80 7.01
N ASN A 9 -2.12 -18.31 7.33
CA ASN A 9 -2.53 -19.66 6.98
C ASN A 9 -3.24 -19.67 5.61
N ILE A 10 -2.70 -20.44 4.66
CA ILE A 10 -3.26 -20.62 3.32
C ILE A 10 -3.48 -22.12 3.10
N GLY A 11 -4.73 -22.53 2.97
CA GLY A 11 -5.05 -23.93 2.72
C GLY A 11 -4.57 -24.90 3.82
N GLY A 12 -4.48 -24.45 5.07
CA GLY A 12 -4.00 -25.26 6.21
C GLY A 12 -2.49 -25.24 6.39
N LYS A 13 -1.72 -24.59 5.53
CA LYS A 13 -0.28 -24.41 5.64
C LYS A 13 0.06 -22.97 6.06
N GLU A 14 0.97 -22.82 7.00
CA GLU A 14 1.42 -21.53 7.48
C GLU A 14 2.56 -20.98 6.62
N PHE A 15 2.44 -19.73 6.18
CA PHE A 15 3.45 -18.96 5.45
C PHE A 15 3.86 -17.74 6.24
N ARG A 16 5.16 -17.54 6.38
CA ARG A 16 5.71 -16.40 7.13
C ARG A 16 5.63 -15.14 6.31
N ILE A 17 5.28 -14.05 6.98
CA ILE A 17 5.37 -12.71 6.40
C ILE A 17 6.83 -12.24 6.49
N ARG A 18 7.39 -11.82 5.37
CA ARG A 18 8.79 -11.39 5.29
C ARG A 18 9.06 -10.27 6.28
N ASN A 19 10.25 -10.33 6.90
CA ASN A 19 10.65 -9.40 7.95
C ASN A 19 9.58 -9.23 9.06
N LYS A 20 8.79 -10.28 9.32
CA LYS A 20 7.71 -10.27 10.33
C LYS A 20 6.69 -9.13 10.11
N GLY A 21 6.49 -8.68 8.88
CA GLY A 21 5.57 -7.61 8.54
C GLY A 21 6.11 -6.20 8.84
N ASP A 22 7.41 -5.97 8.73
CA ASP A 22 7.99 -4.61 8.82
C ASP A 22 7.39 -3.70 7.74
N TYR A 23 7.13 -2.44 8.09
CA TYR A 23 6.45 -1.48 7.20
C TYR A 23 7.21 -1.24 5.90
N ARG A 24 8.54 -1.33 5.89
CA ARG A 24 9.37 -1.11 4.71
C ARG A 24 9.08 -2.15 3.64
N MET A 25 8.96 -3.42 4.06
CA MET A 25 8.57 -4.51 3.15
C MET A 25 7.20 -4.25 2.51
N VAL A 26 6.24 -3.70 3.27
CA VAL A 26 4.92 -3.37 2.70
C VAL A 26 5.01 -2.18 1.74
N LEU A 27 5.85 -1.18 2.03
CA LEU A 27 6.09 -0.09 1.09
C LEU A 27 6.75 -0.60 -0.20
N ASP A 28 7.69 -1.54 -0.13
CA ASP A 28 8.27 -2.21 -1.31
C ASP A 28 7.18 -2.93 -2.13
N CYS A 29 6.22 -3.59 -1.47
CA CYS A 29 5.05 -4.17 -2.15
C CYS A 29 4.20 -3.10 -2.86
N MET A 30 3.96 -1.95 -2.22
CA MET A 30 3.19 -0.86 -2.83
C MET A 30 3.90 -0.29 -4.06
N LEU A 31 5.23 -0.11 -4.00
CA LEU A 31 6.03 0.32 -5.14
C LEU A 31 5.95 -0.69 -6.29
N ALA A 32 6.05 -2.00 -6.00
CA ALA A 32 5.92 -3.04 -7.02
C ALA A 32 4.52 -3.04 -7.68
N LEU A 33 3.46 -2.76 -6.91
CA LEU A 33 2.10 -2.65 -7.44
C LEU A 33 1.88 -1.40 -8.31
N GLU A 34 2.65 -0.33 -8.08
CA GLU A 34 2.58 0.93 -8.84
C GLU A 34 3.53 0.96 -10.04
N ASP A 35 4.42 -0.02 -10.21
CA ASP A 35 5.41 -0.05 -11.28
C ASP A 35 4.73 -0.17 -12.65
N VAL A 36 4.88 0.88 -13.45
CA VAL A 36 4.27 0.96 -14.78
C VAL A 36 5.02 0.17 -15.86
N GLU A 37 6.25 -0.25 -15.59
CA GLU A 37 7.05 -1.07 -16.50
C GLU A 37 6.65 -2.56 -16.44
N LEU A 38 6.01 -2.97 -15.34
CA LEU A 38 5.52 -4.33 -15.15
C LEU A 38 4.07 -4.46 -15.63
N ASP A 39 3.73 -5.63 -16.16
CA ASP A 39 2.34 -5.98 -16.40
C ASP A 39 1.62 -6.33 -15.08
N GLU A 40 0.30 -6.55 -15.16
CA GLU A 40 -0.52 -6.79 -13.97
C GLU A 40 -0.15 -8.10 -13.25
N VAL A 41 0.24 -9.14 -14.00
CA VAL A 41 0.67 -10.43 -13.43
C VAL A 41 2.02 -10.27 -12.75
N GLU A 42 2.96 -9.60 -13.42
CA GLU A 42 4.29 -9.32 -12.90
C GLU A 42 4.24 -8.50 -11.61
N ARG A 43 3.37 -7.47 -11.53
CA ARG A 43 3.17 -6.68 -10.30
C ARG A 43 2.68 -7.54 -9.14
N LEU A 44 1.62 -8.33 -9.38
CA LEU A 44 1.06 -9.18 -8.33
C LEU A 44 2.06 -10.24 -7.86
N THR A 45 2.72 -10.92 -8.79
CA THR A 45 3.70 -11.97 -8.47
C THR A 45 4.92 -11.41 -7.77
N SER A 46 5.42 -10.25 -8.20
CA SER A 46 6.50 -9.54 -7.51
C SER A 46 6.11 -9.18 -6.08
N CYS A 47 4.89 -8.66 -5.89
CA CYS A 47 4.36 -8.33 -4.57
C CYS A 47 4.27 -9.58 -3.67
N LEU A 48 3.80 -10.72 -4.17
CA LEU A 48 3.75 -11.99 -3.43
C LEU A 48 5.15 -12.47 -3.02
N ILE A 49 6.13 -12.36 -3.92
CA ILE A 49 7.53 -12.71 -3.66
C ILE A 49 8.13 -11.78 -2.58
N ILE A 50 7.84 -10.48 -2.64
CA ILE A 50 8.28 -9.52 -1.61
C ILE A 50 7.62 -9.83 -0.26
N PHE A 51 6.34 -10.19 -0.24
CA PHE A 51 5.56 -10.33 0.98
C PHE A 51 5.81 -11.63 1.74
N TYR A 52 5.84 -12.79 1.03
CA TYR A 52 6.00 -14.10 1.67
C TYR A 52 7.48 -14.48 1.80
N GLU A 53 7.96 -14.67 3.04
CA GLU A 53 9.37 -15.03 3.32
C GLU A 53 9.75 -16.40 2.74
N ASP A 54 8.79 -17.30 2.62
CA ASP A 54 8.99 -18.67 2.10
C ASP A 54 9.01 -18.73 0.56
N ILE A 55 8.79 -17.60 -0.12
CA ILE A 55 8.77 -17.45 -1.58
C ILE A 55 9.88 -16.47 -2.00
N ASN A 56 10.87 -16.91 -2.77
CA ASN A 56 12.03 -16.10 -3.12
C ASN A 56 12.17 -15.80 -4.62
N ASN A 57 11.40 -16.49 -5.45
CA ASN A 57 11.39 -16.31 -6.89
C ASN A 57 10.06 -16.78 -7.48
N TYR A 58 9.89 -16.57 -8.78
CA TYR A 58 8.68 -16.91 -9.50
C TYR A 58 8.35 -18.42 -9.46
N GLU A 59 9.36 -19.29 -9.59
CA GLU A 59 9.19 -20.73 -9.56
C GLU A 59 8.65 -21.22 -8.21
N GLU A 60 9.00 -20.53 -7.14
CA GLU A 60 8.55 -20.88 -5.79
C GLU A 60 7.11 -20.48 -5.48
N LEU A 61 6.43 -19.72 -6.35
CA LEU A 61 5.00 -19.44 -6.20
C LEU A 61 4.14 -20.71 -6.20
N GLU A 62 4.62 -21.80 -6.82
CA GLU A 62 3.97 -23.12 -6.76
C GLU A 62 3.86 -23.69 -5.33
N LYS A 63 4.67 -23.20 -4.39
CA LYS A 63 4.58 -23.59 -2.96
C LYS A 63 3.30 -23.09 -2.31
N LEU A 64 2.66 -22.06 -2.86
CA LEU A 64 1.38 -21.53 -2.40
C LEU A 64 0.27 -22.48 -2.83
N PRO A 65 -0.53 -23.02 -1.90
CA PRO A 65 -1.62 -23.94 -2.24
C PRO A 65 -2.70 -23.30 -3.11
N ASP A 66 -2.88 -21.98 -2.95
CA ASP A 66 -3.85 -21.18 -3.67
C ASP A 66 -3.33 -19.72 -3.73
N ILE A 67 -2.94 -19.27 -4.93
CA ILE A 67 -2.37 -17.95 -5.16
C ILE A 67 -3.42 -16.84 -4.99
N GLU A 68 -4.68 -17.13 -5.31
CA GLU A 68 -5.78 -16.16 -5.13
C GLU A 68 -6.03 -15.89 -3.64
N VAL A 69 -6.06 -16.95 -2.85
CA VAL A 69 -6.18 -16.83 -1.37
C VAL A 69 -4.95 -16.15 -0.81
N ALA A 70 -3.75 -16.47 -1.29
CA ALA A 70 -2.52 -15.81 -0.85
C ALA A 70 -2.55 -14.30 -1.10
N ALA A 71 -2.98 -13.88 -2.30
CA ALA A 71 -3.12 -12.48 -2.65
C ALA A 71 -4.19 -11.77 -1.80
N LYS A 72 -5.34 -12.41 -1.58
CA LYS A 72 -6.41 -11.87 -0.72
C LYS A 72 -5.93 -11.66 0.72
N GLU A 73 -5.24 -12.63 1.28
CA GLU A 73 -4.73 -12.52 2.66
C GLU A 73 -3.60 -11.49 2.77
N MET A 74 -2.76 -11.33 1.76
CA MET A 74 -1.78 -10.26 1.69
C MET A 74 -2.46 -8.88 1.72
N ILE A 75 -3.49 -8.68 0.89
CA ILE A 75 -4.28 -7.43 0.86
C ILE A 75 -4.97 -7.20 2.20
N ARG A 76 -5.55 -8.26 2.78
CA ARG A 76 -6.16 -8.18 4.11
C ARG A 76 -5.15 -7.75 5.18
N PHE A 77 -3.91 -8.23 5.10
CA PHE A 77 -2.83 -7.76 5.97
C PHE A 77 -2.56 -6.27 5.77
N PHE A 78 -2.48 -5.79 4.52
CA PHE A 78 -2.29 -4.36 4.23
C PHE A 78 -3.43 -3.51 4.78
N ASN A 79 -4.65 -4.03 4.78
CA ASN A 79 -5.86 -3.42 5.31
C ASN A 79 -6.06 -3.64 6.82
N LEU A 80 -5.01 -3.97 7.56
CA LEU A 80 -5.02 -4.16 9.03
C LEU A 80 -5.97 -5.28 9.48
N GLY A 81 -6.06 -6.36 8.72
CA GLY A 81 -6.92 -7.49 8.99
C GLY A 81 -8.41 -7.27 8.69
N ARG A 82 -8.75 -6.17 8.02
CA ARG A 82 -10.13 -5.87 7.61
C ARG A 82 -10.40 -6.44 6.23
N ASP A 83 -11.57 -7.01 6.05
CA ASP A 83 -12.07 -7.36 4.74
C ASP A 83 -12.50 -6.09 4.00
N ASP A 84 -12.17 -5.98 2.72
CA ASP A 84 -12.61 -4.86 1.89
C ASP A 84 -14.14 -4.83 1.86
N LYS A 85 -14.71 -3.73 2.32
CA LYS A 85 -16.14 -3.48 2.14
C LYS A 85 -16.34 -2.86 0.75
N PRO A 86 -17.14 -3.46 -0.12
CA PRO A 86 -17.51 -2.82 -1.37
C PRO A 86 -18.19 -1.48 -1.06
N GLY A 87 -17.64 -0.38 -1.55
CA GLY A 87 -18.25 0.96 -1.47
C GLY A 87 -17.48 2.05 -0.71
N LEU A 88 -16.33 1.76 -0.07
CA LEU A 88 -15.49 2.76 0.61
C LEU A 88 -14.18 3.07 -0.14
N LYS A 89 -14.06 2.66 -1.40
CA LYS A 89 -12.85 2.93 -2.19
C LYS A 89 -12.85 4.39 -2.66
N THR A 90 -11.85 5.13 -2.26
CA THR A 90 -11.53 6.40 -2.93
C THR A 90 -10.94 6.05 -4.29
N ASN A 91 -11.65 6.40 -5.37
CA ASN A 91 -11.23 6.12 -6.75
C ASN A 91 -10.03 6.97 -7.20
N TYR A 92 -9.24 7.49 -6.26
CA TYR A 92 -8.15 8.41 -6.56
C TYR A 92 -6.86 7.95 -5.90
N ASN A 93 -5.78 7.92 -6.67
CA ASN A 93 -4.44 7.82 -6.12
C ASN A 93 -4.04 9.19 -5.56
N LEU A 94 -3.93 9.29 -4.23
CA LEU A 94 -3.64 10.54 -3.52
C LEU A 94 -2.27 10.56 -2.86
N ILE A 95 -1.58 9.41 -2.84
CA ILE A 95 -0.26 9.22 -2.26
C ILE A 95 0.65 8.62 -3.32
N ASP A 96 1.84 9.17 -3.47
CA ASP A 96 2.94 8.62 -4.26
C ASP A 96 4.01 8.22 -3.23
N TYR A 97 4.14 6.93 -2.98
CA TYR A 97 5.00 6.44 -1.88
C TYR A 97 6.47 6.80 -2.07
N GLU A 98 6.93 6.96 -3.30
CA GLU A 98 8.29 7.37 -3.59
C GLU A 98 8.47 8.89 -3.40
N LYS A 99 7.64 9.71 -4.05
CA LYS A 99 7.76 11.17 -3.98
C LYS A 99 7.36 11.76 -2.64
N ASP A 100 6.42 11.12 -1.93
CA ASP A 100 5.90 11.59 -0.65
C ASP A 100 6.65 11.01 0.55
N GLU A 101 7.67 10.16 0.36
CA GLU A 101 8.41 9.48 1.45
C GLU A 101 8.77 10.43 2.59
N GLN A 102 9.37 11.58 2.27
CA GLN A 102 9.78 12.56 3.29
C GLN A 102 8.61 13.17 4.05
N LEU A 103 7.50 13.42 3.36
CA LEU A 103 6.28 13.95 3.97
C LEU A 103 5.63 12.92 4.90
N ILE A 104 5.58 11.66 4.45
CA ILE A 104 5.04 10.53 5.21
C ILE A 104 5.89 10.31 6.47
N CYS A 105 7.22 10.19 6.30
CA CYS A 105 8.12 9.99 7.42
C CYS A 105 8.05 11.15 8.42
N SER A 106 8.07 12.40 7.94
CA SER A 106 7.97 13.57 8.82
C SER A 106 6.66 13.58 9.62
N ALA A 107 5.54 13.29 8.98
CA ALA A 107 4.24 13.27 9.63
C ALA A 107 4.13 12.10 10.64
N VAL A 108 4.63 10.90 10.28
CA VAL A 108 4.69 9.75 11.18
C VAL A 108 5.62 10.01 12.37
N ASN A 109 6.79 10.62 12.14
CA ASN A 109 7.75 10.95 13.21
C ASN A 109 7.15 11.87 14.27
N ASN A 110 6.34 12.84 13.84
CA ASN A 110 5.64 13.74 14.76
C ASN A 110 4.67 12.99 15.70
N VAL A 111 4.01 11.96 15.20
CA VAL A 111 3.09 11.12 15.99
C VAL A 111 3.85 10.11 16.86
N ALA A 112 4.86 9.47 16.27
CA ALA A 112 5.64 8.42 16.93
C ALA A 112 6.62 8.99 17.99
N GLY A 113 6.99 10.27 17.89
CA GLY A 113 7.97 10.90 18.76
C GLY A 113 9.42 10.45 18.52
N LEU A 114 9.70 9.85 17.35
CA LEU A 114 11.01 9.33 16.97
C LEU A 114 11.17 9.33 15.45
N GLU A 115 12.42 9.17 14.96
CA GLU A 115 12.69 8.98 13.52
C GLU A 115 12.39 7.52 13.13
N ILE A 116 11.27 7.29 12.44
CA ILE A 116 10.78 5.95 12.12
C ILE A 116 11.78 5.15 11.27
N ARG A 117 12.57 5.81 10.44
CA ARG A 117 13.56 5.18 9.55
C ARG A 117 14.76 4.64 10.31
N THR A 118 15.04 5.13 11.53
CA THR A 118 16.16 4.68 12.35
C THR A 118 15.83 3.48 13.25
N VAL A 119 14.54 3.16 13.42
CA VAL A 119 14.17 1.98 14.20
C VAL A 119 14.52 0.70 13.43
N PRO A 120 15.08 -0.32 14.10
CA PRO A 120 15.45 -1.57 13.42
C PRO A 120 14.24 -2.35 12.89
N TYR A 121 13.07 -2.17 13.51
CA TYR A 121 11.83 -2.85 13.15
C TYR A 121 10.61 -2.01 13.58
N CYS A 122 9.63 -1.90 12.69
CA CYS A 122 8.30 -1.40 13.00
C CYS A 122 7.28 -2.17 12.18
N HIS A 123 6.42 -2.93 12.86
CA HIS A 123 5.36 -3.67 12.18
C HIS A 123 4.41 -2.75 11.41
N TRP A 124 3.97 -3.19 10.23
CA TRP A 124 3.06 -2.43 9.37
C TRP A 124 1.83 -1.88 10.11
N TRP A 125 1.17 -2.69 10.93
CA TRP A 125 -0.02 -2.26 11.65
C TRP A 125 0.29 -1.17 12.69
N THR A 126 1.49 -1.18 13.27
CA THR A 126 1.95 -0.11 14.19
C THR A 126 2.25 1.16 13.40
N PHE A 127 2.95 1.04 12.28
CA PHE A 127 3.22 2.16 11.38
C PHE A 127 1.92 2.82 10.90
N MET A 128 0.94 2.01 10.46
CA MET A 128 -0.37 2.50 10.06
C MET A 128 -1.16 3.12 11.22
N GLY A 129 -0.93 2.65 12.44
CA GLY A 129 -1.49 3.29 13.64
C GLY A 129 -0.99 4.74 13.79
N TYR A 130 0.33 4.96 13.62
CA TYR A 130 0.89 6.31 13.60
C TYR A 130 0.38 7.13 12.41
N TYR A 131 0.36 6.53 11.22
CA TYR A 131 -0.12 7.17 9.99
C TYR A 131 -1.57 7.66 10.12
N MET A 132 -2.47 6.82 10.62
CA MET A 132 -3.88 7.16 10.83
C MET A 132 -4.10 8.19 11.94
N ALA A 133 -3.15 8.35 12.86
CA ALA A 133 -3.20 9.34 13.92
C ALA A 133 -2.60 10.70 13.50
N ILE A 134 -2.11 10.84 12.25
CA ILE A 134 -1.63 12.12 11.71
C ILE A 134 -2.80 13.11 11.68
N GLY A 135 -2.64 14.20 12.44
CA GLY A 135 -3.55 15.33 12.42
C GLY A 135 -3.19 16.35 11.32
N GLU A 136 -3.28 17.62 11.67
CA GLU A 136 -2.86 18.72 10.77
C GLU A 136 -1.36 18.61 10.47
N SER A 137 -1.04 18.51 9.17
CA SER A 137 0.33 18.37 8.68
C SER A 137 0.43 18.82 7.22
N THR A 138 1.66 19.05 6.74
CA THR A 138 1.89 19.33 5.32
C THR A 138 1.39 18.18 4.43
N LEU A 139 1.59 16.94 4.85
CA LEU A 139 1.06 15.76 4.16
C LEU A 139 -0.48 15.82 4.04
N ALA A 140 -1.17 16.06 5.16
CA ALA A 140 -2.63 16.16 5.17
C ALA A 140 -3.15 17.29 4.27
N THR A 141 -2.47 18.43 4.26
CA THR A 141 -2.79 19.55 3.37
C THR A 141 -2.64 19.16 1.89
N ILE A 142 -1.52 18.53 1.53
CA ILE A 142 -1.25 18.09 0.16
C ILE A 142 -2.30 17.06 -0.29
N VAL A 143 -2.56 16.04 0.52
CA VAL A 143 -3.56 15.00 0.24
C VAL A 143 -4.96 15.61 0.09
N GLY A 144 -5.33 16.55 0.95
CA GLY A 144 -6.60 17.26 0.86
C GLY A 144 -6.76 18.06 -0.45
N ILE A 145 -5.71 18.76 -0.89
CA ILE A 145 -5.72 19.50 -2.16
C ILE A 145 -5.77 18.51 -3.35
N ARG A 146 -4.98 17.43 -3.32
CA ARG A 146 -5.02 16.37 -4.34
C ARG A 146 -6.41 15.75 -4.47
N TYR A 147 -7.07 15.46 -3.35
CA TYR A 147 -8.44 14.96 -3.36
C TYR A 147 -9.41 15.93 -4.07
N LYS A 148 -9.33 17.23 -3.77
CA LYS A 148 -10.16 18.23 -4.44
C LYS A 148 -9.89 18.31 -5.93
N ILE A 149 -8.62 18.22 -6.35
CA ILE A 149 -8.24 18.21 -7.77
C ILE A 149 -8.81 16.95 -8.44
N ALA A 150 -8.58 15.78 -7.88
CA ALA A 150 -9.03 14.50 -8.42
C ALA A 150 -10.57 14.41 -8.54
N SER A 151 -11.27 14.96 -7.54
CA SER A 151 -12.74 14.98 -7.50
C SER A 151 -13.38 16.19 -8.21
N HIS A 152 -12.57 16.98 -8.93
CA HIS A 152 -13.03 18.21 -9.64
C HIS A 152 -13.71 19.24 -8.75
N GLN A 153 -13.32 19.30 -7.47
CA GLN A 153 -13.81 20.29 -6.53
C GLN A 153 -13.02 21.61 -6.66
N LYS A 154 -13.68 22.71 -6.32
CA LYS A 154 -13.05 24.03 -6.35
C LYS A 154 -12.05 24.18 -5.20
N LEU A 155 -10.84 24.64 -5.54
CA LEU A 155 -9.83 25.00 -4.56
C LEU A 155 -10.11 26.37 -3.96
N GLU A 156 -9.81 26.53 -2.67
CA GLU A 156 -9.81 27.80 -1.99
C GLU A 156 -8.58 28.66 -2.37
N LYS A 157 -8.64 29.97 -2.12
CA LYS A 157 -7.55 30.87 -2.51
C LYS A 157 -6.19 30.48 -1.90
N TYR A 158 -6.18 30.02 -0.66
CA TYR A 158 -4.94 29.59 0.00
C TYR A 158 -4.42 28.27 -0.59
N GLU A 159 -5.31 27.36 -1.01
CA GLU A 159 -4.92 26.08 -1.63
C GLU A 159 -4.33 26.30 -3.03
N ILE A 160 -4.89 27.24 -3.79
CA ILE A 160 -4.33 27.66 -5.10
C ILE A 160 -2.93 28.23 -4.91
N LYS A 161 -2.75 29.11 -3.92
CA LYS A 161 -1.45 29.70 -3.59
C LYS A 161 -0.46 28.59 -3.20
N PHE A 162 -0.83 27.73 -2.26
CA PHE A 162 0.02 26.62 -1.81
C PHE A 162 0.42 25.69 -2.98
N LYS A 163 -0.52 25.31 -3.83
CA LYS A 163 -0.25 24.50 -5.01
C LYS A 163 0.75 25.15 -5.96
N ASN A 164 0.60 26.46 -6.22
CA ASN A 164 1.49 27.19 -7.13
C ASN A 164 2.90 27.37 -6.56
N GLU A 165 3.03 27.47 -5.25
CA GLU A 165 4.32 27.56 -4.56
C GLU A 165 5.01 26.20 -4.41
N ASN A 166 4.27 25.09 -4.55
CA ASN A 166 4.74 23.71 -4.33
C ASN A 166 4.33 22.76 -5.48
N PRO A 167 4.61 23.11 -6.74
CA PRO A 167 4.10 22.33 -7.89
C PRO A 167 4.60 20.88 -7.93
N GLN A 168 5.76 20.59 -7.33
CA GLN A 168 6.35 19.25 -7.27
C GLN A 168 5.46 18.22 -6.61
N TYR A 169 4.59 18.62 -5.68
CA TYR A 169 3.68 17.71 -4.99
C TYR A 169 2.38 17.43 -5.75
N PHE A 170 2.12 18.12 -6.86
CA PHE A 170 0.84 18.05 -7.57
C PHE A 170 0.98 17.55 -9.00
N ASN A 171 2.18 17.18 -9.43
CA ASN A 171 2.44 16.56 -10.72
C ASN A 171 2.38 15.03 -10.58
N MET A 172 1.16 14.48 -10.54
CA MET A 172 0.92 13.04 -10.46
C MET A 172 -0.38 12.65 -11.18
N ASP A 173 -0.50 11.38 -11.52
CA ASP A 173 -1.75 10.83 -12.03
C ASP A 173 -2.67 10.45 -10.85
N TYR A 174 -3.79 11.13 -10.75
CA TYR A 174 -4.77 10.92 -9.68
C TYR A 174 -5.71 9.73 -9.92
N ARG A 175 -5.62 9.06 -11.07
CA ARG A 175 -6.45 7.88 -11.34
C ARG A 175 -5.99 6.73 -10.45
N SER A 176 -6.94 6.06 -9.80
CA SER A 176 -6.63 4.87 -9.03
C SER A 176 -6.18 3.74 -9.97
N ILE A 177 -4.98 3.24 -9.77
CA ILE A 177 -4.50 2.03 -10.44
C ILE A 177 -5.13 0.79 -9.80
N SER A 178 -5.47 0.88 -8.50
CA SER A 178 -5.78 -0.27 -7.64
C SER A 178 -7.16 -0.89 -7.82
N ASP A 179 -8.14 -0.16 -8.37
CA ASP A 179 -9.51 -0.69 -8.41
C ASP A 179 -9.71 -1.82 -9.44
N ARG A 180 -8.82 -1.96 -10.42
CA ARG A 180 -8.81 -3.08 -11.35
C ARG A 180 -7.88 -4.21 -10.91
N GLN A 181 -6.74 -3.89 -10.34
CA GLN A 181 -5.62 -4.82 -10.14
C GLN A 181 -5.79 -5.80 -8.99
N LEU A 182 -6.66 -5.50 -8.03
CA LEU A 182 -6.89 -6.30 -6.84
C LEU A 182 -8.34 -6.78 -6.71
N SER A 183 -9.12 -6.69 -7.80
CA SER A 183 -10.48 -7.23 -7.83
C SER A 183 -10.46 -8.75 -7.93
N GLU A 184 -11.51 -9.42 -7.41
CA GLU A 184 -11.65 -10.89 -7.55
C GLU A 184 -11.63 -11.33 -9.00
N GLU A 185 -12.15 -10.52 -9.92
CA GLU A 185 -12.18 -10.79 -11.34
C GLU A 185 -10.77 -10.76 -11.94
N PHE A 186 -9.96 -9.78 -11.56
CA PHE A 186 -8.55 -9.68 -11.94
C PHE A 186 -7.73 -10.87 -11.43
N LEU A 187 -7.85 -11.23 -10.16
CA LEU A 187 -7.13 -12.40 -9.61
C LEU A 187 -7.49 -13.69 -10.34
N ARG A 188 -8.74 -13.86 -10.82
CA ARG A 188 -9.16 -14.99 -11.65
C ARG A 188 -8.59 -14.93 -13.06
N GLU A 189 -8.52 -13.77 -13.67
CA GLU A 189 -7.94 -13.60 -15.01
C GLU A 189 -6.46 -13.95 -15.02
N VAL A 190 -5.70 -13.42 -14.05
CA VAL A 190 -4.27 -13.73 -13.85
C VAL A 190 -4.05 -15.24 -13.70
N TRP A 191 -4.87 -15.90 -12.88
CA TRP A 191 -4.76 -17.33 -12.66
C TRP A 191 -5.07 -18.18 -13.91
N ASN A 192 -6.07 -17.76 -14.68
CA ASN A 192 -6.50 -18.52 -15.88
C ASN A 192 -5.54 -18.36 -17.06
N GLN A 193 -4.75 -17.29 -17.12
CA GLN A 193 -3.73 -17.07 -18.17
C GLN A 193 -2.46 -17.89 -17.96
N ASN A 194 -2.21 -18.34 -16.71
CA ASN A 194 -0.99 -19.08 -16.34
C ASN A 194 -1.22 -20.60 -16.20
N LYS A 195 -2.34 -21.14 -16.71
CA LYS A 195 -2.60 -22.57 -16.89
C LYS A 195 -2.39 -23.00 -18.32
#